data_5243658c6c17459ea3bbea977e7d5e2b
#
_entry.id   5243658c6c17459ea3bbea977e7d5e2b
#
_cell.length_a   1.000
_cell.length_b   1.000
_cell.length_c   1.000
_cell.angle_alpha   90.00
_cell.angle_beta   90.00
_cell.angle_gamma   90.00
#
_symmetry.space_group_name_H-M   'P 1'
#
loop_
_entity.id
_entity.type
_entity.pdbx_description
1 polymer ?
#
loop_
_entity_poly.entity_id
_entity_poly.type
_entity_poly.pdbx_seq_one_letter_code
_entity_poly.pdbx_strand_id
1 'polypeptide(L)'
;MDRHKAMVRYIDKLIGKLVKALEELAIRDNTILIFTTDNGSVGSITGTLNGTKVQGGKSKEKESGICAPFIVNCPGLVPAGKVTDALTDFSDLLPTFVELGGGKVPEDLVVDGQSIAPLILGKEKDSKRKWIMALGFGPAKVDQNGVKPRDPFTTRVIRDKKYKVWVSKDKKMVRLHDLTEDPWEEINLIESKKEEHSMAKGKFSKILYSLPDKDARPLYQPRATNPWDIKKGSNK
;
A
#
# COMPACT_ATOMS: atom_id res chain seq x y z
N MET A 1 22.30 -8.85 -7.13
CA MET A 1 21.19 -9.74 -7.54
C MET A 1 21.13 -11.00 -6.69
N ASP A 2 22.21 -11.76 -6.55
CA ASP A 2 22.18 -13.07 -5.87
C ASP A 2 21.84 -13.01 -4.38
N ARG A 3 22.33 -12.00 -3.66
CA ARG A 3 21.95 -11.77 -2.25
C ARG A 3 20.44 -11.53 -2.10
N HIS A 4 19.84 -10.77 -3.01
CA HIS A 4 18.39 -10.52 -2.99
C HIS A 4 17.60 -11.81 -3.24
N LYS A 5 18.01 -12.60 -4.24
CA LYS A 5 17.40 -13.91 -4.50
C LYS A 5 17.54 -14.86 -3.29
N ALA A 6 18.71 -14.85 -2.63
CA ALA A 6 18.93 -15.65 -1.43
C ALA A 6 18.01 -15.25 -0.28
N MET A 7 17.82 -13.93 -0.08
CA MET A 7 16.87 -13.42 0.93
C MET A 7 15.43 -13.84 0.63
N VAL A 8 14.97 -13.73 -0.62
CA VAL A 8 13.61 -14.16 -1.02
C VAL A 8 13.42 -15.66 -0.78
N ARG A 9 14.39 -16.49 -1.17
CA ARG A 9 14.36 -17.94 -0.89
C ARG A 9 14.35 -18.25 0.61
N TYR A 10 15.05 -17.46 1.40
CA TYR A 10 15.06 -17.65 2.86
C TYR A 10 13.72 -17.28 3.49
N ILE A 11 13.09 -16.19 3.04
CA ILE A 11 11.74 -15.81 3.46
C ILE A 11 10.74 -16.93 3.09
N ASP A 12 10.78 -17.43 1.87
CA ASP A 12 9.93 -18.53 1.42
C ASP A 12 10.09 -19.77 2.31
N LYS A 13 11.33 -20.15 2.65
CA LYS A 13 11.60 -21.23 3.60
C LYS A 13 10.99 -20.96 4.99
N LEU A 14 11.02 -19.71 5.49
CA LEU A 14 10.42 -19.37 6.78
C LEU A 14 8.90 -19.46 6.74
N ILE A 15 8.27 -19.03 5.63
CA ILE A 15 6.83 -19.17 5.41
C ILE A 15 6.45 -20.64 5.39
N GLY A 16 7.22 -21.49 4.70
CA GLY A 16 6.99 -22.94 4.71
C GLY A 16 7.04 -23.56 6.10
N LYS A 17 7.98 -23.12 6.96
CA LYS A 17 8.04 -23.54 8.36
C LYS A 17 6.81 -23.09 9.16
N LEU A 18 6.33 -21.86 8.93
CA LEU A 18 5.14 -21.33 9.58
C LEU A 18 3.90 -22.14 9.19
N VAL A 19 3.72 -22.43 7.88
CA VAL A 19 2.61 -23.25 7.38
C VAL A 19 2.64 -24.62 8.05
N LYS A 20 3.80 -25.29 8.06
CA LYS A 20 3.95 -26.60 8.71
C LYS A 20 3.59 -26.56 10.20
N ALA A 21 4.02 -25.55 10.93
CA ALA A 21 3.65 -25.41 12.35
C ALA A 21 2.14 -25.22 12.55
N LEU A 22 1.46 -24.48 11.68
CA LEU A 22 0.00 -24.33 11.72
C LEU A 22 -0.73 -25.66 11.43
N GLU A 23 -0.18 -26.49 10.54
CA GLU A 23 -0.68 -27.83 10.24
C GLU A 23 -0.50 -28.76 11.45
N GLU A 24 0.69 -28.80 12.04
CA GLU A 24 1.01 -29.59 13.23
C GLU A 24 0.13 -29.24 14.44
N LEU A 25 -0.27 -27.96 14.56
CA LEU A 25 -1.18 -27.47 15.59
C LEU A 25 -2.67 -27.67 15.24
N ALA A 26 -2.99 -28.22 14.06
CA ALA A 26 -4.36 -28.40 13.56
C ALA A 26 -5.21 -27.12 13.50
N ILE A 27 -4.58 -25.95 13.29
CA ILE A 27 -5.27 -24.64 13.19
C ILE A 27 -5.15 -24.03 11.78
N ARG A 28 -4.55 -24.75 10.83
CA ARG A 28 -4.28 -24.24 9.47
C ARG A 28 -5.53 -23.82 8.73
N ASP A 29 -6.61 -24.57 8.85
CA ASP A 29 -7.88 -24.33 8.13
C ASP A 29 -8.70 -23.14 8.73
N ASN A 30 -8.34 -22.68 9.91
CA ASN A 30 -8.94 -21.52 10.55
C ASN A 30 -7.94 -20.36 10.75
N THR A 31 -6.81 -20.38 10.05
CA THR A 31 -5.80 -19.33 10.13
C THR A 31 -5.59 -18.70 8.76
N ILE A 32 -6.00 -17.44 8.61
CA ILE A 32 -5.75 -16.65 7.41
C ILE A 32 -4.30 -16.18 7.44
N LEU A 33 -3.48 -16.68 6.52
CA LEU A 33 -2.10 -16.28 6.32
C LEU A 33 -2.03 -15.23 5.21
N ILE A 34 -1.49 -14.06 5.54
CA ILE A 34 -1.30 -12.97 4.58
C ILE A 34 0.20 -12.73 4.40
N PHE A 35 0.66 -12.79 3.15
CA PHE A 35 2.00 -12.36 2.77
C PHE A 35 1.95 -11.06 2.00
N THR A 36 2.71 -10.07 2.46
CA THR A 36 2.86 -8.78 1.79
C THR A 36 4.22 -8.17 2.12
N THR A 37 4.57 -7.07 1.46
CA THR A 37 5.74 -6.24 1.78
C THR A 37 5.29 -4.81 2.04
N ASP A 38 6.10 -4.02 2.73
CA ASP A 38 5.82 -2.61 3.04
C ASP A 38 5.88 -1.71 1.82
N ASN A 39 6.70 -2.08 0.82
CA ASN A 39 6.93 -1.31 -0.40
C ASN A 39 7.59 -2.19 -1.48
N GLY A 40 7.81 -1.63 -2.64
CA GLY A 40 8.59 -2.26 -3.71
C GLY A 40 10.08 -2.40 -3.40
N SER A 41 10.80 -3.10 -4.26
CA SER A 41 12.24 -3.35 -4.10
C SER A 41 13.07 -2.07 -4.16
N VAL A 42 14.27 -2.09 -3.56
CA VAL A 42 15.21 -0.96 -3.64
C VAL A 42 15.66 -0.71 -5.08
N GLY A 43 15.95 0.55 -5.42
CA GLY A 43 16.27 0.98 -6.78
C GLY A 43 17.52 0.34 -7.40
N SER A 44 18.40 -0.27 -6.60
CA SER A 44 19.55 -1.03 -7.09
C SER A 44 19.21 -2.44 -7.59
N ILE A 45 17.99 -2.93 -7.31
CA ILE A 45 17.51 -4.23 -7.80
C ILE A 45 16.76 -4.04 -9.10
N THR A 46 17.14 -4.81 -10.10
CA THR A 46 16.43 -4.90 -11.37
C THR A 46 16.06 -6.36 -11.59
N GLY A 47 14.81 -6.61 -11.86
CA GLY A 47 14.25 -7.93 -12.16
C GLY A 47 13.54 -7.95 -13.49
N THR A 48 12.88 -9.07 -13.78
CA THR A 48 11.99 -9.21 -14.94
C THR A 48 10.62 -9.64 -14.42
N LEU A 49 9.58 -8.94 -14.86
CA LEU A 49 8.19 -9.26 -14.57
C LEU A 49 7.43 -9.33 -15.90
N ASN A 50 6.83 -10.48 -16.20
CA ASN A 50 6.11 -10.74 -17.46
C ASN A 50 6.93 -10.37 -18.72
N GLY A 51 8.23 -10.71 -18.72
CA GLY A 51 9.15 -10.41 -19.83
C GLY A 51 9.73 -8.98 -19.84
N THR A 52 9.16 -8.06 -19.07
CA THR A 52 9.60 -6.67 -19.01
C THR A 52 10.61 -6.46 -17.89
N LYS A 53 11.69 -5.72 -18.19
CA LYS A 53 12.69 -5.34 -17.21
C LYS A 53 12.14 -4.27 -16.27
N VAL A 54 12.16 -4.54 -14.97
CA VAL A 54 11.62 -3.65 -13.93
C VAL A 54 12.70 -3.31 -12.93
N GLN A 55 12.91 -2.03 -12.73
CA GLN A 55 13.79 -1.51 -11.69
C GLN A 55 12.98 -1.24 -10.41
N GLY A 56 13.54 -1.56 -9.25
CA GLY A 56 12.93 -1.24 -7.97
C GLY A 56 12.69 0.26 -7.78
N GLY A 57 11.61 0.59 -7.09
CA GLY A 57 11.13 1.95 -6.90
C GLY A 57 10.96 2.37 -5.44
N LYS A 58 11.54 1.64 -4.47
CA LYS A 58 11.45 2.01 -3.05
C LYS A 58 11.71 3.51 -2.84
N SER A 59 10.86 4.15 -2.05
CA SER A 59 10.84 5.61 -1.79
C SER A 59 10.44 6.48 -2.98
N LYS A 60 9.85 5.89 -4.02
CA LYS A 60 9.26 6.60 -5.16
C LYS A 60 7.79 6.22 -5.28
N GLU A 61 6.99 7.13 -5.81
CA GLU A 61 5.56 6.95 -6.02
C GLU A 61 5.22 6.18 -7.31
N LYS A 62 6.24 5.65 -8.04
CA LYS A 62 6.04 4.74 -9.17
C LYS A 62 5.42 3.41 -8.72
N GLU A 63 4.73 2.70 -9.63
CA GLU A 63 4.15 1.38 -9.34
C GLU A 63 5.20 0.43 -8.77
N SER A 64 6.42 0.42 -9.31
CA SER A 64 7.52 -0.39 -8.77
C SER A 64 7.96 -0.04 -7.34
N GLY A 65 7.48 1.08 -6.79
CA GLY A 65 7.74 1.53 -5.42
C GLY A 65 6.57 1.32 -4.46
N ILE A 66 5.34 1.51 -4.93
CA ILE A 66 4.14 1.49 -4.10
C ILE A 66 3.32 0.20 -4.23
N CYS A 67 3.49 -0.57 -5.31
CA CYS A 67 2.81 -1.84 -5.49
C CYS A 67 3.56 -2.95 -4.75
N ALA A 68 2.91 -3.54 -3.77
CA ALA A 68 3.41 -4.65 -2.97
C ALA A 68 2.65 -5.94 -3.32
N PRO A 69 3.28 -7.14 -3.24
CA PRO A 69 2.54 -8.38 -3.34
C PRO A 69 1.52 -8.47 -2.21
N PHE A 70 0.34 -8.99 -2.49
CA PHE A 70 -0.68 -9.25 -1.48
C PHE A 70 -1.27 -10.64 -1.75
N ILE A 71 -0.86 -11.62 -0.95
CA ILE A 71 -1.23 -13.02 -1.11
C ILE A 71 -1.95 -13.48 0.16
N VAL A 72 -3.14 -14.00 0.00
CA VAL A 72 -3.96 -14.48 1.12
C VAL A 72 -4.23 -15.97 0.96
N ASN A 73 -4.04 -16.73 2.02
CA ASN A 73 -4.26 -18.18 2.01
C ASN A 73 -4.85 -18.66 3.34
N CYS A 74 -5.93 -19.45 3.23
CA CYS A 74 -6.53 -20.23 4.31
C CYS A 74 -7.37 -21.33 3.67
N PRO A 75 -6.95 -22.61 3.72
CA PRO A 75 -7.65 -23.69 3.01
C PRO A 75 -9.14 -23.83 3.36
N GLY A 76 -9.51 -23.57 4.61
CA GLY A 76 -10.89 -23.68 5.06
C GLY A 76 -11.79 -22.48 4.72
N LEU A 77 -11.24 -21.31 4.38
CA LEU A 77 -12.00 -20.07 4.29
C LEU A 77 -11.79 -19.31 2.99
N VAL A 78 -10.60 -19.35 2.41
CA VAL A 78 -10.20 -18.53 1.25
C VAL A 78 -10.19 -19.38 -0.01
N PRO A 79 -10.94 -19.02 -1.07
CA PRO A 79 -10.95 -19.78 -2.32
C PRO A 79 -9.55 -19.84 -2.95
N ALA A 80 -9.11 -21.06 -3.29
CA ALA A 80 -7.81 -21.29 -3.90
C ALA A 80 -7.75 -20.81 -5.36
N GLY A 81 -6.56 -20.39 -5.81
CA GLY A 81 -6.27 -20.08 -7.21
C GLY A 81 -6.98 -18.85 -7.77
N LYS A 82 -7.52 -17.97 -6.91
CA LYS A 82 -8.13 -16.72 -7.34
C LYS A 82 -7.10 -15.62 -7.46
N VAL A 83 -7.20 -14.85 -8.52
CA VAL A 83 -6.43 -13.62 -8.78
C VAL A 83 -7.41 -12.51 -9.07
N THR A 84 -7.18 -11.31 -8.56
CA THR A 84 -8.01 -10.14 -8.77
C THR A 84 -7.17 -8.90 -9.01
N ASP A 85 -7.69 -7.96 -9.78
CA ASP A 85 -7.18 -6.61 -9.99
C ASP A 85 -7.88 -5.57 -9.10
N ALA A 86 -8.64 -6.02 -8.11
CA ALA A 86 -9.34 -5.15 -7.18
C ALA A 86 -8.36 -4.20 -6.49
N LEU A 87 -8.74 -2.92 -6.43
CA LEU A 87 -7.94 -1.93 -5.72
C LEU A 87 -7.98 -2.19 -4.22
N THR A 88 -6.80 -2.33 -3.63
CA THR A 88 -6.63 -2.52 -2.18
C THR A 88 -5.54 -1.58 -1.67
N ASP A 89 -5.64 -1.19 -0.41
CA ASP A 89 -4.72 -0.29 0.25
C ASP A 89 -4.40 -0.81 1.66
N PHE A 90 -3.22 -0.47 2.21
CA PHE A 90 -2.86 -0.89 3.56
C PHE A 90 -3.82 -0.37 4.64
N SER A 91 -4.47 0.77 4.40
CA SER A 91 -5.53 1.28 5.30
C SER A 91 -6.73 0.33 5.40
N ASP A 92 -6.92 -0.54 4.40
CA ASP A 92 -8.01 -1.53 4.37
C ASP A 92 -7.78 -2.69 5.36
N LEU A 93 -6.55 -2.90 5.83
CA LEU A 93 -6.23 -4.04 6.70
C LEU A 93 -6.92 -3.95 8.06
N LEU A 94 -6.95 -2.77 8.68
CA LEU A 94 -7.60 -2.60 9.99
C LEU A 94 -9.09 -2.99 9.94
N PRO A 95 -9.94 -2.39 9.11
CA PRO A 95 -11.36 -2.77 9.05
C PRO A 95 -11.56 -4.21 8.57
N THR A 96 -10.67 -4.74 7.74
CA THR A 96 -10.70 -6.14 7.30
C THR A 96 -10.46 -7.11 8.45
N PHE A 97 -9.45 -6.87 9.28
CA PHE A 97 -9.16 -7.73 10.43
C PHE A 97 -10.25 -7.66 11.48
N VAL A 98 -10.81 -6.47 11.71
CA VAL A 98 -11.96 -6.31 12.62
C VAL A 98 -13.15 -7.13 12.13
N GLU A 99 -13.51 -7.06 10.84
CA GLU A 99 -14.61 -7.83 10.26
C GLU A 99 -14.34 -9.34 10.28
N LEU A 100 -13.14 -9.78 9.89
CA LEU A 100 -12.75 -11.21 9.92
C LEU A 100 -12.77 -11.76 11.34
N GLY A 101 -12.49 -10.95 12.36
CA GLY A 101 -12.59 -11.29 13.78
C GLY A 101 -14.02 -11.21 14.35
N GLY A 102 -15.04 -10.93 13.52
CA GLY A 102 -16.42 -10.81 13.94
C GLY A 102 -16.76 -9.49 14.67
N GLY A 103 -15.86 -8.53 14.67
CA GLY A 103 -16.05 -7.22 15.27
C GLY A 103 -16.64 -6.19 14.31
N LYS A 104 -16.80 -4.97 14.82
CA LYS A 104 -17.18 -3.77 14.04
C LYS A 104 -16.24 -2.63 14.39
N VAL A 105 -15.85 -1.85 13.37
CA VAL A 105 -15.11 -0.61 13.62
C VAL A 105 -16.04 0.37 14.34
N PRO A 106 -15.60 0.99 15.46
CA PRO A 106 -16.38 2.00 16.15
C PRO A 106 -16.76 3.17 15.21
N GLU A 107 -18.01 3.66 15.32
CA GLU A 107 -18.53 4.71 14.44
C GLU A 107 -17.85 6.08 14.65
N ASP A 108 -17.32 6.32 15.86
CA ASP A 108 -16.56 7.52 16.22
C ASP A 108 -15.10 7.49 15.76
N LEU A 109 -14.63 6.35 15.24
CA LEU A 109 -13.27 6.22 14.70
C LEU A 109 -13.23 6.57 13.22
N VAL A 110 -12.48 7.59 12.87
CA VAL A 110 -12.20 7.93 11.47
C VAL A 110 -11.22 6.92 10.89
N VAL A 111 -11.66 6.14 9.92
CA VAL A 111 -10.85 5.12 9.23
C VAL A 111 -10.93 5.35 7.73
N ASP A 112 -9.79 5.57 7.09
CA ASP A 112 -9.70 5.75 5.63
C ASP A 112 -9.88 4.44 4.84
N GLY A 113 -9.69 3.32 5.52
CA GLY A 113 -9.77 1.98 4.95
C GLY A 113 -11.20 1.46 4.79
N GLN A 114 -11.36 0.53 3.89
CA GLN A 114 -12.60 -0.22 3.64
C GLN A 114 -12.32 -1.70 3.77
N SER A 115 -13.19 -2.44 4.47
CA SER A 115 -12.96 -3.89 4.60
C SER A 115 -13.00 -4.59 3.23
N ILE A 116 -12.00 -5.41 3.00
CA ILE A 116 -11.90 -6.33 1.87
C ILE A 116 -12.14 -7.80 2.30
N ALA A 117 -12.68 -8.02 3.49
CA ALA A 117 -13.01 -9.37 3.96
C ALA A 117 -13.93 -10.14 2.99
N PRO A 118 -15.00 -9.54 2.41
CA PRO A 118 -15.82 -10.22 1.41
C PRO A 118 -15.05 -10.64 0.16
N LEU A 119 -14.08 -9.82 -0.28
CA LEU A 119 -13.20 -10.16 -1.40
C LEU A 119 -12.28 -11.34 -1.04
N ILE A 120 -11.63 -11.31 0.12
CA ILE A 120 -10.76 -12.37 0.63
C ILE A 120 -11.53 -13.70 0.74
N LEU A 121 -12.75 -13.66 1.25
CA LEU A 121 -13.59 -14.84 1.43
C LEU A 121 -14.30 -15.30 0.12
N GLY A 122 -14.04 -14.63 -1.01
CA GLY A 122 -14.64 -14.96 -2.31
C GLY A 122 -16.13 -14.66 -2.42
N LYS A 123 -16.69 -13.88 -1.50
CA LYS A 123 -18.11 -13.45 -1.52
C LYS A 123 -18.35 -12.31 -2.51
N GLU A 124 -17.32 -11.50 -2.76
CA GLU A 124 -17.31 -10.43 -3.76
C GLU A 124 -16.17 -10.64 -4.76
N LYS A 125 -16.33 -10.09 -5.97
CA LYS A 125 -15.32 -10.19 -7.04
C LYS A 125 -14.42 -8.96 -7.11
N ASP A 126 -14.83 -7.85 -6.52
CA ASP A 126 -14.13 -6.56 -6.55
C ASP A 126 -14.24 -5.86 -5.20
N SER A 127 -13.33 -4.92 -4.94
CA SER A 127 -13.42 -4.04 -3.78
C SER A 127 -14.39 -2.88 -4.05
N LYS A 128 -14.88 -2.26 -2.98
CA LYS A 128 -15.71 -1.04 -3.09
C LYS A 128 -14.88 0.18 -3.48
N ARG A 129 -13.56 0.09 -3.35
CA ARG A 129 -12.61 1.16 -3.62
C ARG A 129 -12.55 1.49 -5.10
N LYS A 130 -12.70 2.77 -5.44
CA LYS A 130 -12.68 3.25 -6.84
C LYS A 130 -11.36 3.92 -7.21
N TRP A 131 -10.59 4.28 -6.22
CA TRP A 131 -9.26 4.88 -6.36
C TRP A 131 -8.44 4.65 -5.08
N ILE A 132 -7.14 4.73 -5.20
CA ILE A 132 -6.17 4.70 -4.09
C ILE A 132 -5.21 5.87 -4.22
N MET A 133 -4.60 6.24 -3.10
CA MET A 133 -3.63 7.32 -3.02
C MET A 133 -2.38 6.86 -2.27
N ALA A 134 -1.22 7.24 -2.76
CA ALA A 134 0.03 7.10 -2.03
C ALA A 134 0.70 8.47 -1.89
N LEU A 135 1.15 8.78 -0.69
CA LEU A 135 1.87 10.03 -0.41
C LEU A 135 3.33 9.91 -0.87
N GLY A 136 3.88 11.00 -1.35
CA GLY A 136 5.29 11.10 -1.68
C GLY A 136 6.18 11.08 -0.44
N PHE A 137 7.47 10.86 -0.68
CA PHE A 137 8.46 10.86 0.38
C PHE A 137 8.63 12.26 0.98
N GLY A 138 8.13 12.44 2.17
CA GLY A 138 8.28 13.65 2.95
C GLY A 138 8.71 13.29 4.36
N PRO A 139 10.02 13.36 4.70
CA PRO A 139 10.45 13.04 6.06
C PRO A 139 9.78 14.01 7.04
N ALA A 140 9.00 13.46 7.95
CA ALA A 140 8.47 14.22 9.07
C ALA A 140 9.62 14.49 10.06
N LYS A 141 9.62 15.68 10.67
CA LYS A 141 10.45 15.94 11.85
C LYS A 141 9.67 15.52 13.08
N VAL A 142 10.32 14.78 13.95
CA VAL A 142 9.77 14.39 15.26
C VAL A 142 10.52 15.17 16.32
N ASP A 143 9.82 15.96 17.12
CA ASP A 143 10.35 16.64 18.29
C ASP A 143 9.47 16.37 19.52
N GLN A 144 9.78 16.99 20.65
CA GLN A 144 9.02 16.85 21.90
C GLN A 144 7.55 17.30 21.79
N ASN A 145 7.18 18.02 20.75
CA ASN A 145 5.82 18.47 20.46
C ASN A 145 5.11 17.58 19.43
N GLY A 146 5.72 16.47 19.02
CA GLY A 146 5.17 15.49 18.10
C GLY A 146 5.74 15.54 16.69
N VAL A 147 4.94 15.07 15.73
CA VAL A 147 5.32 14.96 14.32
C VAL A 147 4.97 16.26 13.59
N LYS A 148 5.97 16.85 12.94
CA LYS A 148 5.78 18.03 12.08
C LYS A 148 5.97 17.62 10.63
N PRO A 149 4.92 17.65 9.77
CA PRO A 149 5.08 17.44 8.35
C PRO A 149 5.98 18.54 7.75
N ARG A 150 6.79 18.16 6.77
CA ARG A 150 7.67 19.09 6.06
C ARG A 150 6.88 20.14 5.28
N ASP A 151 5.84 19.69 4.60
CA ASP A 151 5.01 20.49 3.71
C ASP A 151 3.55 20.42 4.16
N PRO A 152 2.76 21.50 4.00
CA PRO A 152 1.34 21.49 4.32
C PRO A 152 0.52 20.49 3.49
N PHE A 153 0.94 20.25 2.25
CA PHE A 153 0.38 19.28 1.33
C PHE A 153 1.52 18.53 0.64
N THR A 154 1.64 17.24 0.93
CA THR A 154 2.71 16.40 0.38
C THR A 154 2.38 16.01 -1.06
N THR A 155 3.41 15.91 -1.91
CA THR A 155 3.24 15.29 -3.24
C THR A 155 2.58 13.94 -3.09
N ARG A 156 1.78 13.55 -4.07
CA ARG A 156 1.07 12.28 -4.04
C ARG A 156 0.76 11.75 -5.42
N VAL A 157 0.43 10.50 -5.48
CA VAL A 157 -0.18 9.89 -6.65
C VAL A 157 -1.58 9.42 -6.30
N ILE A 158 -2.49 9.54 -7.25
CA ILE A 158 -3.85 9.02 -7.15
C ILE A 158 -4.06 8.13 -8.38
N ARG A 159 -4.54 6.92 -8.18
CA ARG A 159 -4.81 5.99 -9.28
C ARG A 159 -6.16 5.30 -9.14
N ASP A 160 -6.72 4.92 -10.27
CA ASP A 160 -7.72 3.88 -10.38
C ASP A 160 -7.13 2.61 -11.02
N LYS A 161 -7.94 1.71 -11.55
CA LYS A 161 -7.46 0.49 -12.23
C LYS A 161 -6.71 0.79 -13.53
N LYS A 162 -7.03 1.88 -14.22
CA LYS A 162 -6.47 2.21 -15.55
C LYS A 162 -5.48 3.36 -15.50
N TYR A 163 -5.83 4.46 -14.85
CA TYR A 163 -5.06 5.70 -14.89
C TYR A 163 -4.43 6.05 -13.55
N LYS A 164 -3.30 6.74 -13.62
CA LYS A 164 -2.60 7.30 -12.47
C LYS A 164 -2.16 8.74 -12.74
N VAL A 165 -2.41 9.62 -11.77
CA VAL A 165 -1.94 11.00 -11.79
C VAL A 165 -0.92 11.25 -10.71
N TRP A 166 0.05 12.09 -11.01
CA TRP A 166 1.00 12.64 -10.06
C TRP A 166 0.61 14.05 -9.73
N VAL A 167 0.56 14.37 -8.46
CA VAL A 167 0.11 15.65 -7.93
C VAL A 167 1.24 16.33 -7.17
N SER A 168 1.52 17.59 -7.56
CA SER A 168 2.53 18.43 -6.90
C SER A 168 2.04 18.95 -5.54
N LYS A 169 2.95 19.57 -4.79
CA LYS A 169 2.65 20.28 -3.53
C LYS A 169 1.65 21.44 -3.69
N ASP A 170 1.57 21.98 -4.90
CA ASP A 170 0.64 23.06 -5.27
C ASP A 170 -0.71 22.53 -5.76
N LYS A 171 -1.02 21.26 -5.47
CA LYS A 171 -2.25 20.60 -5.89
C LYS A 171 -2.48 20.56 -7.40
N LYS A 172 -1.43 20.56 -8.21
CA LYS A 172 -1.50 20.47 -9.66
C LYS A 172 -1.18 19.06 -10.12
N MET A 173 -1.98 18.52 -11.03
CA MET A 173 -1.63 17.31 -11.76
C MET A 173 -0.48 17.61 -12.70
N VAL A 174 0.64 16.90 -12.56
CA VAL A 174 1.88 17.12 -13.32
C VAL A 174 2.20 15.96 -14.24
N ARG A 175 1.60 14.79 -14.02
CA ARG A 175 1.70 13.63 -14.93
C ARG A 175 0.38 12.87 -14.93
N LEU A 176 0.11 12.22 -16.05
CA LEU A 176 -0.95 11.23 -16.24
C LEU A 176 -0.34 10.03 -16.96
N HIS A 177 -0.60 8.84 -16.46
CA HIS A 177 -0.18 7.58 -17.09
C HIS A 177 -1.37 6.65 -17.26
N ASP A 178 -1.39 5.89 -18.35
CA ASP A 178 -2.30 4.77 -18.56
C ASP A 178 -1.59 3.48 -18.13
N LEU A 179 -1.92 2.94 -16.99
CA LEU A 179 -1.25 1.77 -16.41
C LEU A 179 -1.54 0.46 -17.15
N THR A 180 -2.55 0.44 -18.03
CA THR A 180 -2.86 -0.74 -18.86
C THR A 180 -1.93 -0.85 -20.05
N GLU A 181 -1.55 0.28 -20.65
CA GLU A 181 -0.64 0.36 -21.79
C GLU A 181 0.80 0.62 -21.36
N ASP A 182 0.98 1.35 -20.25
CA ASP A 182 2.27 1.78 -19.72
C ASP A 182 2.34 1.51 -18.19
N PRO A 183 2.41 0.25 -17.76
CA PRO A 183 2.42 -0.11 -16.34
C PRO A 183 3.65 0.39 -15.57
N TRP A 184 4.67 0.88 -16.27
CA TRP A 184 5.92 1.37 -15.66
C TRP A 184 6.08 2.89 -15.72
N GLU A 185 5.03 3.60 -16.21
CA GLU A 185 4.97 5.06 -16.17
C GLU A 185 6.10 5.76 -16.94
N GLU A 186 6.40 5.25 -18.14
CA GLU A 186 7.40 5.81 -19.05
C GLU A 186 6.83 6.95 -19.91
N ILE A 187 5.51 6.93 -20.20
CA ILE A 187 4.83 7.86 -21.10
C ILE A 187 3.94 8.80 -20.29
N ASN A 188 4.29 10.11 -20.27
CA ASN A 188 3.44 11.12 -19.63
C ASN A 188 2.38 11.66 -20.58
N LEU A 189 1.12 11.45 -20.27
CA LEU A 189 -0.05 11.82 -21.05
C LEU A 189 -0.71 13.14 -20.60
N ILE A 190 -0.07 13.91 -19.70
CA ILE A 190 -0.72 15.11 -19.11
C ILE A 190 -1.12 16.15 -20.16
N GLU A 191 -0.32 16.33 -21.21
CA GLU A 191 -0.59 17.26 -22.31
C GLU A 191 -1.47 16.66 -23.42
N SER A 192 -1.85 15.39 -23.30
CA SER A 192 -2.70 14.73 -24.29
C SER A 192 -4.10 15.36 -24.31
N LYS A 193 -4.60 15.60 -25.55
CA LYS A 193 -5.93 16.15 -25.83
C LYS A 193 -6.95 15.08 -26.22
N LYS A 194 -6.59 13.79 -26.18
CA LYS A 194 -7.54 12.70 -26.42
C LYS A 194 -8.68 12.79 -25.42
N GLU A 195 -9.90 12.51 -25.85
CA GLU A 195 -11.10 12.60 -25.04
C GLU A 195 -11.00 11.74 -23.77
N GLU A 196 -10.60 10.48 -23.91
CA GLU A 196 -10.42 9.55 -22.79
C GLU A 196 -9.45 10.09 -21.71
N HIS A 197 -8.33 10.73 -22.12
CA HIS A 197 -7.38 11.33 -21.20
C HIS A 197 -7.93 12.59 -20.54
N SER A 198 -8.74 13.36 -21.27
CA SER A 198 -9.43 14.53 -20.73
C SER A 198 -10.47 14.12 -19.69
N MET A 199 -11.23 13.04 -19.95
CA MET A 199 -12.15 12.45 -18.98
C MET A 199 -11.43 11.95 -17.72
N ALA A 200 -10.30 11.26 -17.89
CA ALA A 200 -9.47 10.81 -16.76
C ALA A 200 -8.98 12.00 -15.93
N LYS A 201 -8.44 13.05 -16.55
CA LYS A 201 -8.03 14.29 -15.87
C LYS A 201 -9.20 14.92 -15.11
N GLY A 202 -10.38 14.99 -15.71
CA GLY A 202 -11.60 15.50 -15.06
C GLY A 202 -12.02 14.68 -13.84
N LYS A 203 -11.95 13.36 -13.92
CA LYS A 203 -12.22 12.46 -12.80
C LYS A 203 -11.25 12.72 -11.63
N PHE A 204 -9.95 12.73 -11.90
CA PHE A 204 -8.94 12.93 -10.86
C PHE A 204 -8.95 14.36 -10.30
N SER A 205 -9.33 15.36 -11.08
CA SER A 205 -9.59 16.71 -10.58
C SER A 205 -10.66 16.72 -9.51
N LYS A 206 -11.79 16.04 -9.73
CA LYS A 206 -12.86 15.94 -8.73
C LYS A 206 -12.37 15.29 -7.44
N ILE A 207 -11.59 14.20 -7.55
CA ILE A 207 -10.99 13.55 -6.37
C ILE A 207 -10.02 14.53 -5.66
N LEU A 208 -9.15 15.18 -6.41
CA LEU A 208 -8.17 16.13 -5.84
C LEU A 208 -8.85 17.30 -5.12
N TYR A 209 -9.93 17.84 -5.67
CA TYR A 209 -10.71 18.90 -5.03
C TYR A 209 -11.46 18.45 -3.78
N SER A 210 -11.79 17.16 -3.66
CA SER A 210 -12.41 16.61 -2.45
C SER A 210 -11.42 16.40 -1.30
N LEU A 211 -10.12 16.43 -1.58
CA LEU A 211 -9.09 16.29 -0.55
C LEU A 211 -8.92 17.61 0.23
N PRO A 212 -8.58 17.54 1.52
CA PRO A 212 -8.28 18.71 2.33
C PRO A 212 -7.17 19.58 1.72
N ASP A 213 -7.20 20.88 2.03
CA ASP A 213 -6.15 21.80 1.57
C ASP A 213 -4.79 21.54 2.21
N LYS A 214 -4.82 20.97 3.39
CA LYS A 214 -3.62 20.60 4.15
C LYS A 214 -3.76 19.17 4.62
N ASP A 215 -2.66 18.45 4.63
CA ASP A 215 -2.60 17.12 5.23
C ASP A 215 -2.84 17.21 6.73
N ALA A 216 -3.59 16.28 7.29
CA ALA A 216 -3.82 16.20 8.73
C ALA A 216 -2.49 16.02 9.47
N ARG A 217 -2.35 16.68 10.61
CA ARG A 217 -1.23 16.41 11.50
C ARG A 217 -1.55 15.15 12.29
N PRO A 218 -0.62 14.18 12.35
CA PRO A 218 -0.80 13.04 13.21
C PRO A 218 -1.02 13.48 14.66
N LEU A 219 -2.02 12.92 15.32
CA LEU A 219 -2.18 13.08 16.76
C LEU A 219 -1.12 12.23 17.44
N TYR A 220 -0.02 12.87 17.84
CA TYR A 220 1.03 12.22 18.58
C TYR A 220 0.92 12.62 20.06
N GLN A 221 0.63 11.64 20.90
CA GLN A 221 0.79 11.80 22.34
C GLN A 221 2.11 11.14 22.74
N PRO A 222 3.06 11.87 23.33
CA PRO A 222 4.26 11.28 23.88
C PRO A 222 3.89 10.16 24.86
N ARG A 223 4.32 8.93 24.61
CA ARG A 223 4.22 7.85 25.58
C ARG A 223 5.44 7.90 26.52
N ALA A 224 5.26 7.45 27.74
CA ALA A 224 6.40 7.15 28.59
C ALA A 224 7.33 6.19 27.84
N THR A 225 8.63 6.44 27.94
CA THR A 225 9.67 5.62 27.30
C THR A 225 9.53 4.18 27.79
N ASN A 226 9.37 3.24 26.88
CA ASN A 226 9.34 1.83 27.29
C ASN A 226 10.67 1.41 27.88
N PRO A 227 10.71 0.42 28.81
CA PRO A 227 11.96 -0.04 29.41
C PRO A 227 13.04 -0.48 28.41
N TRP A 228 12.64 -0.98 27.24
CA TRP A 228 13.54 -1.41 26.16
C TRP A 228 14.03 -0.26 25.29
N ASP A 229 13.41 0.92 25.34
CA ASP A 229 13.83 2.13 24.61
C ASP A 229 14.83 2.97 25.43
N ILE A 230 14.99 2.65 26.71
CA ILE A 230 15.99 3.30 27.57
C ILE A 230 17.37 2.87 27.10
N LYS A 231 18.12 3.76 26.45
CA LYS A 231 19.54 3.53 26.19
C LYS A 231 20.20 3.25 27.53
N LYS A 232 20.67 2.03 27.74
CA LYS A 232 21.57 1.74 28.90
C LYS A 232 22.67 2.76 28.81
N GLY A 233 22.78 3.65 29.80
CA GLY A 233 23.78 4.69 29.85
C GLY A 233 25.13 4.06 29.60
N SER A 234 25.90 4.63 28.70
CA SER A 234 27.31 4.38 28.62
C SER A 234 27.91 4.89 29.94
N ASN A 235 28.02 4.03 30.92
CA ASN A 235 28.90 4.30 32.05
C ASN A 235 30.31 4.49 31.46
N LYS A 236 30.74 5.74 31.36
CA LYS A 236 32.15 6.09 31.27
C LYS A 236 32.72 6.09 32.69
#